data_87c9b8923d3e4b16427a45c24c93da24
#
_entry.id   87c9b8923d3e4b16427a45c24c93da24
#
_cell.length_a   1.000
_cell.length_b   1.000
_cell.length_c   1.000
_cell.angle_alpha   90.00
_cell.angle_beta   90.00
_cell.angle_gamma   90.00
#
_symmetry.space_group_name_H-M   'P 1'
#
loop_
_entity.id
_entity.type
_entity.pdbx_description
1 polymer ?
#
loop_
_entity_poly.entity_id
_entity_poly.type
_entity_poly.pdbx_seq_one_letter_code
_entity_poly.pdbx_strand_id
1 'polypeptide(L)'
;YISKYGGQGTANEHWAYAYYCLTPCASKSSQKAAEYGEKAVGMAGIDGQTKIGLLATIPVLYESAGQMDKAKAAAQKLIDFGKSQSDAKLGAQLQAGGYELLGRFAEKSGDYGAAANAYITGYGIFKAPSLTKQLNSLAATLYKGGKYAEAEQVFRQFYAADKGPESAALLGQTLYKQGKTDEALAIYKEGYAAKKTPALALNIAILLNAKVKEDPSRTTEAINALIEAAILNPKQSKSLLGGAQNLFVGQDKDLASSYDKIAEHNRAIEQFTQTYNAKIEGKTDADLSAADKRLLQTLEANIEAEKQAIAKIQAGQKGVLDKFQALVAQVKARLGK
;
A
#
# COMPACT_ATOMS: atom_id res chain seq x y z
N TYR A 1 -19.76 35.96 31.70
CA TYR A 1 -18.58 36.56 32.29
C TYR A 1 -17.92 37.58 31.36
N ILE A 2 -17.49 37.16 30.18
CA ILE A 2 -16.75 38.00 29.20
C ILE A 2 -17.56 39.25 28.83
N SER A 3 -18.87 39.14 28.61
CA SER A 3 -19.74 40.29 28.27
C SER A 3 -19.84 41.32 29.39
N LYS A 4 -19.59 40.92 30.63
CA LYS A 4 -19.71 41.80 31.80
C LYS A 4 -18.36 42.28 32.34
N TYR A 5 -17.33 41.42 32.26
CA TYR A 5 -16.03 41.66 32.92
C TYR A 5 -14.84 41.62 31.95
N GLY A 6 -15.06 41.37 30.67
CA GLY A 6 -13.97 41.32 29.71
C GLY A 6 -13.33 42.66 29.45
N GLY A 7 -12.01 42.72 29.45
CA GLY A 7 -11.21 43.95 29.30
C GLY A 7 -10.99 44.73 30.58
N GLN A 8 -11.39 44.21 31.75
CA GLN A 8 -11.25 44.86 33.03
C GLN A 8 -10.00 44.41 33.85
N GLY A 9 -9.18 43.54 33.29
CA GLY A 9 -7.95 43.05 33.94
C GLY A 9 -8.20 42.16 35.17
N THR A 10 -9.34 41.48 35.22
CA THR A 10 -9.66 40.59 36.37
C THR A 10 -8.77 39.34 36.36
N ALA A 11 -8.48 38.82 37.56
CA ALA A 11 -7.54 37.70 37.78
C ALA A 11 -7.80 36.45 36.92
N ASN A 12 -9.05 36.17 36.55
CA ASN A 12 -9.47 34.98 35.77
C ASN A 12 -9.89 35.30 34.33
N GLU A 13 -9.63 36.49 33.84
CA GLU A 13 -10.06 36.91 32.51
C GLU A 13 -9.43 36.04 31.39
N HIS A 14 -8.14 35.72 31.52
CA HIS A 14 -7.41 34.85 30.59
C HIS A 14 -8.06 33.48 30.46
N TRP A 15 -8.53 32.86 31.54
CA TRP A 15 -9.24 31.58 31.53
C TRP A 15 -10.61 31.69 30.87
N ALA A 16 -11.32 32.79 31.05
CA ALA A 16 -12.63 32.98 30.41
C ALA A 16 -12.48 33.05 28.86
N TYR A 17 -11.47 33.77 28.38
CA TYR A 17 -11.16 33.84 26.95
C TYR A 17 -10.69 32.49 26.41
N ALA A 18 -9.78 31.80 27.12
CA ALA A 18 -9.31 30.47 26.73
C ALA A 18 -10.46 29.46 26.69
N TYR A 19 -11.30 29.44 27.73
CA TYR A 19 -12.46 28.55 27.80
C TYR A 19 -13.42 28.78 26.64
N TYR A 20 -13.72 30.02 26.28
CA TYR A 20 -14.62 30.31 25.15
C TYR A 20 -14.06 29.76 23.83
N CYS A 21 -12.75 29.86 23.60
CA CYS A 21 -12.08 29.39 22.41
C CYS A 21 -12.04 27.84 22.34
N LEU A 22 -11.74 27.17 23.45
CA LEU A 22 -11.44 25.73 23.50
C LEU A 22 -12.67 24.84 23.77
N THR A 23 -13.85 25.41 23.96
CA THR A 23 -15.07 24.65 24.30
C THR A 23 -16.16 24.77 23.21
N PRO A 24 -17.27 24.04 23.33
CA PRO A 24 -18.40 24.17 22.43
C PRO A 24 -18.97 25.60 22.32
N CYS A 25 -18.62 26.53 23.19
CA CYS A 25 -18.97 27.94 23.05
C CYS A 25 -18.46 28.53 21.72
N ALA A 26 -17.34 28.05 21.21
CA ALA A 26 -16.78 28.45 19.92
C ALA A 26 -17.76 28.23 18.74
N SER A 27 -18.64 27.24 18.83
CA SER A 27 -19.64 26.96 17.77
C SER A 27 -20.66 28.06 17.56
N LYS A 28 -20.85 28.95 18.55
CA LYS A 28 -21.77 30.10 18.47
C LYS A 28 -21.24 31.20 17.55
N SER A 29 -19.92 31.41 17.52
CA SER A 29 -19.24 32.35 16.63
C SER A 29 -17.76 31.98 16.55
N SER A 30 -17.35 31.31 15.47
CA SER A 30 -15.94 30.91 15.26
C SER A 30 -15.01 32.11 15.21
N GLN A 31 -15.42 33.21 14.58
CA GLN A 31 -14.63 34.45 14.56
C GLN A 31 -14.38 34.98 15.96
N LYS A 32 -15.43 35.15 16.77
CA LYS A 32 -15.32 35.69 18.12
C LYS A 32 -14.50 34.77 19.02
N ALA A 33 -14.65 33.44 18.86
CA ALA A 33 -13.86 32.47 19.57
C ALA A 33 -12.36 32.56 19.23
N ALA A 34 -12.02 32.73 17.95
CA ALA A 34 -10.64 32.93 17.51
C ALA A 34 -10.04 34.22 18.11
N GLU A 35 -10.78 35.32 18.06
CA GLU A 35 -10.34 36.62 18.63
C GLU A 35 -10.12 36.52 20.15
N TYR A 36 -10.98 35.83 20.88
CA TYR A 36 -10.80 35.58 22.31
C TYR A 36 -9.61 34.64 22.58
N GLY A 37 -9.41 33.63 21.75
CA GLY A 37 -8.23 32.77 21.82
C GLY A 37 -6.93 33.57 21.66
N GLU A 38 -6.87 34.48 20.68
CA GLU A 38 -5.69 35.37 20.50
C GLU A 38 -5.43 36.26 21.70
N LYS A 39 -6.48 36.82 22.28
CA LYS A 39 -6.35 37.59 23.53
C LYS A 39 -5.76 36.73 24.65
N ALA A 40 -6.31 35.53 24.86
CA ALA A 40 -5.83 34.61 25.90
C ALA A 40 -4.36 34.25 25.72
N VAL A 41 -3.92 33.93 24.50
CA VAL A 41 -2.52 33.60 24.18
C VAL A 41 -1.53 34.69 24.61
N GLY A 42 -1.94 35.97 24.53
CA GLY A 42 -1.14 37.13 24.87
C GLY A 42 -1.16 37.48 26.36
N MET A 43 -2.05 36.86 27.15
CA MET A 43 -2.23 37.22 28.57
C MET A 43 -1.29 36.43 29.49
N ALA A 44 -0.83 37.05 30.54
CA ALA A 44 -0.12 36.35 31.62
C ALA A 44 -1.06 35.36 32.33
N GLY A 45 -0.49 34.26 32.83
CA GLY A 45 -1.24 33.24 33.59
C GLY A 45 -1.76 32.08 32.74
N ILE A 46 -1.67 32.13 31.40
CA ILE A 46 -1.96 30.98 30.55
C ILE A 46 -0.77 30.00 30.62
N ASP A 47 -1.04 28.78 31.06
CA ASP A 47 -0.03 27.71 31.08
C ASP A 47 0.33 27.22 29.69
N GLY A 48 1.49 26.54 29.56
CA GLY A 48 2.02 26.08 28.28
C GLY A 48 1.09 25.14 27.53
N GLN A 49 0.40 24.22 28.21
CA GLN A 49 -0.50 23.27 27.61
C GLN A 49 -1.75 23.95 27.03
N THR A 50 -2.34 24.85 27.79
CA THR A 50 -3.47 25.65 27.30
C THR A 50 -3.07 26.55 26.14
N LYS A 51 -1.87 27.14 26.16
CA LYS A 51 -1.34 27.95 25.06
C LYS A 51 -1.18 27.14 23.79
N ILE A 52 -0.69 25.89 23.86
CA ILE A 52 -0.62 24.98 22.75
C ILE A 52 -2.02 24.69 22.16
N GLY A 53 -2.99 24.36 23.02
CA GLY A 53 -4.37 24.12 22.63
C GLY A 53 -4.99 25.32 21.88
N LEU A 54 -4.77 26.53 22.40
CA LEU A 54 -5.23 27.77 21.76
C LEU A 54 -4.59 27.95 20.37
N LEU A 55 -3.25 27.88 20.29
CA LEU A 55 -2.52 28.08 19.03
C LEU A 55 -2.89 27.05 17.97
N ALA A 56 -3.24 25.82 18.36
CA ALA A 56 -3.73 24.80 17.44
C ALA A 56 -5.18 25.01 17.00
N THR A 57 -6.02 25.61 17.84
CA THR A 57 -7.47 25.78 17.61
C THR A 57 -7.80 27.06 16.83
N ILE A 58 -7.12 28.17 17.12
CA ILE A 58 -7.36 29.49 16.51
C ILE A 58 -7.34 29.44 14.97
N PRO A 59 -6.37 28.80 14.30
CA PRO A 59 -6.34 28.71 12.83
C PRO A 59 -7.61 28.07 12.25
N VAL A 60 -8.10 27.00 12.90
CA VAL A 60 -9.30 26.27 12.47
C VAL A 60 -10.56 27.11 12.65
N LEU A 61 -10.61 27.90 13.72
CA LEU A 61 -11.74 28.81 13.94
C LEU A 61 -11.79 29.95 12.92
N TYR A 62 -10.66 30.54 12.55
CA TYR A 62 -10.61 31.52 11.47
C TYR A 62 -10.97 30.91 10.11
N GLU A 63 -10.51 29.68 9.82
CA GLU A 63 -10.93 28.94 8.65
C GLU A 63 -12.46 28.78 8.62
N SER A 64 -13.06 28.34 9.72
CA SER A 64 -14.50 28.14 9.87
C SER A 64 -15.30 29.45 9.75
N ALA A 65 -14.68 30.58 10.09
CA ALA A 65 -15.23 31.92 9.92
C ALA A 65 -15.02 32.50 8.50
N GLY A 66 -14.41 31.76 7.59
CA GLY A 66 -14.09 32.23 6.24
C GLY A 66 -12.93 33.22 6.15
N GLN A 67 -12.21 33.45 7.25
CA GLN A 67 -11.09 34.42 7.36
C GLN A 67 -9.75 33.73 7.07
N MET A 68 -9.55 33.29 5.82
CA MET A 68 -8.44 32.42 5.43
C MET A 68 -7.06 33.07 5.69
N ASP A 69 -6.90 34.38 5.49
CA ASP A 69 -5.63 35.05 5.73
C ASP A 69 -5.26 35.05 7.22
N LYS A 70 -6.25 35.26 8.10
CA LYS A 70 -6.04 35.15 9.54
C LYS A 70 -5.77 33.70 9.97
N ALA A 71 -6.43 32.74 9.32
CA ALA A 71 -6.17 31.32 9.56
C ALA A 71 -4.71 30.96 9.25
N LYS A 72 -4.20 31.39 8.10
CA LYS A 72 -2.79 31.18 7.69
C LYS A 72 -1.82 31.88 8.66
N ALA A 73 -2.10 33.14 9.03
CA ALA A 73 -1.28 33.87 10.00
C ALA A 73 -1.26 33.19 11.38
N ALA A 74 -2.40 32.66 11.82
CA ALA A 74 -2.49 31.94 13.09
C ALA A 74 -1.74 30.58 13.04
N ALA A 75 -1.79 29.86 11.92
CA ALA A 75 -0.98 28.66 11.71
C ALA A 75 0.53 28.98 11.74
N GLN A 76 0.95 30.10 11.20
CA GLN A 76 2.33 30.57 11.28
C GLN A 76 2.76 30.84 12.74
N LYS A 77 1.87 31.44 13.57
CA LYS A 77 2.15 31.63 15.01
C LYS A 77 2.39 30.30 15.72
N LEU A 78 1.67 29.23 15.36
CA LEU A 78 1.91 27.89 15.91
C LEU A 78 3.29 27.35 15.50
N ILE A 79 3.70 27.54 14.24
CA ILE A 79 5.04 27.17 13.77
C ILE A 79 6.11 27.92 14.56
N ASP A 80 5.97 29.23 14.70
CA ASP A 80 6.96 30.07 15.40
C ASP A 80 7.02 29.77 16.89
N PHE A 81 5.89 29.47 17.50
CA PHE A 81 5.85 28.95 18.86
C PHE A 81 6.54 27.61 18.99
N GLY A 82 6.38 26.71 18.02
CA GLY A 82 7.11 25.44 17.96
C GLY A 82 8.63 25.65 17.89
N LYS A 83 9.11 26.62 17.12
CA LYS A 83 10.56 26.95 17.03
C LYS A 83 11.13 27.48 18.36
N SER A 84 10.31 28.12 19.18
CA SER A 84 10.71 28.67 20.46
C SER A 84 10.74 27.66 21.61
N GLN A 85 10.32 26.41 21.39
CA GLN A 85 10.29 25.39 22.44
C GLN A 85 11.69 24.88 22.77
N SER A 86 11.98 24.72 24.07
CA SER A 86 13.20 24.07 24.56
C SER A 86 13.19 22.56 24.36
N ASP A 87 12.01 21.93 24.42
CA ASP A 87 11.83 20.52 24.03
C ASP A 87 11.79 20.43 22.51
N ALA A 88 12.87 19.92 21.94
CA ALA A 88 13.03 19.78 20.48
C ALA A 88 11.96 18.90 19.84
N LYS A 89 11.50 17.84 20.53
CA LYS A 89 10.46 16.96 20.02
C LYS A 89 9.11 17.64 19.97
N LEU A 90 8.72 18.29 21.06
CA LEU A 90 7.50 19.09 21.12
C LEU A 90 7.54 20.21 20.08
N GLY A 91 8.66 20.92 20.00
CA GLY A 91 8.87 21.97 19.00
C GLY A 91 8.68 21.49 17.56
N ALA A 92 9.25 20.33 17.22
CA ALA A 92 9.10 19.73 15.91
C ALA A 92 7.64 19.31 15.63
N GLN A 93 6.94 18.75 16.62
CA GLN A 93 5.52 18.37 16.49
C GLN A 93 4.62 19.59 16.24
N LEU A 94 4.83 20.68 16.97
CA LEU A 94 4.06 21.92 16.80
C LEU A 94 4.29 22.56 15.43
N GLN A 95 5.55 22.62 15.00
CA GLN A 95 5.89 23.10 13.66
C GLN A 95 5.21 22.26 12.58
N ALA A 96 5.31 20.94 12.66
CA ALA A 96 4.67 20.03 11.71
C ALA A 96 3.14 20.20 11.69
N GLY A 97 2.50 20.37 12.86
CA GLY A 97 1.06 20.67 12.97
C GLY A 97 0.68 21.98 12.30
N GLY A 98 1.48 23.03 12.45
CA GLY A 98 1.27 24.31 11.79
C GLY A 98 1.41 24.19 10.24
N TYR A 99 2.40 23.46 9.76
CA TYR A 99 2.54 23.19 8.32
C TYR A 99 1.40 22.31 7.78
N GLU A 100 0.90 21.35 8.56
CA GLU A 100 -0.29 20.58 8.19
C GLU A 100 -1.51 21.47 7.98
N LEU A 101 -1.72 22.45 8.88
CA LEU A 101 -2.80 23.45 8.74
C LEU A 101 -2.61 24.30 7.48
N LEU A 102 -1.41 24.84 7.24
CA LEU A 102 -1.12 25.63 6.04
C LEU A 102 -1.37 24.83 4.76
N GLY A 103 -0.95 23.57 4.72
CA GLY A 103 -1.20 22.67 3.59
C GLY A 103 -2.69 22.45 3.35
N ARG A 104 -3.46 22.18 4.39
CA ARG A 104 -4.92 22.02 4.31
C ARG A 104 -5.62 23.29 3.81
N PHE A 105 -5.20 24.46 4.24
CA PHE A 105 -5.76 25.72 3.78
C PHE A 105 -5.44 26.00 2.30
N ALA A 106 -4.24 25.66 1.86
CA ALA A 106 -3.84 25.75 0.46
C ALA A 106 -4.63 24.76 -0.42
N GLU A 107 -4.79 23.52 0.04
CA GLU A 107 -5.60 22.51 -0.66
C GLU A 107 -7.05 22.96 -0.84
N LYS A 108 -7.65 23.53 0.21
CA LYS A 108 -9.02 24.08 0.17
C LYS A 108 -9.17 25.24 -0.81
N SER A 109 -8.13 26.02 -1.03
CA SER A 109 -8.10 27.09 -2.04
C SER A 109 -7.73 26.60 -3.46
N GLY A 110 -7.48 25.30 -3.65
CA GLY A 110 -7.08 24.69 -4.91
C GLY A 110 -5.60 24.87 -5.26
N ASP A 111 -4.80 25.43 -4.36
CA ASP A 111 -3.35 25.56 -4.54
C ASP A 111 -2.63 24.30 -4.06
N TYR A 112 -2.68 23.27 -4.92
CA TYR A 112 -2.10 21.96 -4.59
C TYR A 112 -0.58 21.99 -4.48
N GLY A 113 0.09 22.93 -5.19
CA GLY A 113 1.53 23.13 -5.09
C GLY A 113 1.94 23.65 -3.71
N ALA A 114 1.27 24.71 -3.23
CA ALA A 114 1.50 25.23 -1.89
C ALA A 114 1.11 24.21 -0.80
N ALA A 115 0.02 23.46 -1.00
CA ALA A 115 -0.37 22.38 -0.09
C ALA A 115 0.72 21.32 0.06
N ALA A 116 1.24 20.84 -1.08
CA ALA A 116 2.32 19.86 -1.09
C ALA A 116 3.57 20.36 -0.39
N ASN A 117 4.02 21.58 -0.71
CA ASN A 117 5.20 22.19 -0.11
C ASN A 117 5.07 22.28 1.42
N ALA A 118 3.90 22.67 1.91
CA ALA A 118 3.64 22.73 3.34
C ALA A 118 3.68 21.33 3.99
N TYR A 119 2.99 20.34 3.43
CA TYR A 119 3.01 18.97 3.96
C TYR A 119 4.40 18.34 3.94
N ILE A 120 5.17 18.53 2.85
CA ILE A 120 6.54 18.02 2.72
C ILE A 120 7.47 18.70 3.74
N THR A 121 7.35 20.01 3.92
CA THR A 121 8.14 20.74 4.91
C THR A 121 7.84 20.25 6.33
N GLY A 122 6.56 20.14 6.68
CA GLY A 122 6.16 19.59 7.98
C GLY A 122 6.66 18.16 8.21
N TYR A 123 6.58 17.30 7.19
CA TYR A 123 7.07 15.94 7.24
C TYR A 123 8.58 15.86 7.43
N GLY A 124 9.34 16.74 6.78
CA GLY A 124 10.79 16.83 6.95
C GLY A 124 11.20 17.22 8.37
N ILE A 125 10.39 18.04 9.06
CA ILE A 125 10.61 18.45 10.45
C ILE A 125 10.24 17.33 11.42
N PHE A 126 9.04 16.75 11.23
CA PHE A 126 8.54 15.67 12.07
C PHE A 126 7.70 14.71 11.23
N LYS A 127 8.12 13.45 11.14
CA LYS A 127 7.46 12.40 10.32
C LYS A 127 6.14 11.95 10.93
N ALA A 128 5.19 12.89 11.07
CA ALA A 128 3.86 12.61 11.61
C ALA A 128 3.03 11.74 10.63
N PRO A 129 2.35 10.67 11.11
CA PRO A 129 1.46 9.87 10.27
C PRO A 129 0.33 10.67 9.62
N SER A 130 -0.12 11.77 10.24
CA SER A 130 -1.11 12.68 9.69
C SER A 130 -0.63 13.32 8.39
N LEU A 131 0.62 13.77 8.32
CA LEU A 131 1.20 14.38 7.12
C LEU A 131 1.31 13.37 5.96
N THR A 132 1.70 12.13 6.24
CA THR A 132 1.66 11.05 5.24
C THR A 132 0.23 10.83 4.72
N LYS A 133 -0.77 10.87 5.61
CA LYS A 133 -2.18 10.77 5.23
C LYS A 133 -2.60 11.93 4.33
N GLN A 134 -2.20 13.17 4.65
CA GLN A 134 -2.49 14.35 3.82
C GLN A 134 -1.84 14.26 2.43
N LEU A 135 -0.58 13.84 2.35
CA LEU A 135 0.11 13.63 1.08
C LEU A 135 -0.57 12.55 0.21
N ASN A 136 -1.04 11.46 0.83
CA ASN A 136 -1.83 10.43 0.13
C ASN A 136 -3.18 10.97 -0.36
N SER A 137 -3.87 11.77 0.46
CA SER A 137 -5.14 12.42 0.10
C SER A 137 -4.96 13.38 -1.07
N LEU A 138 -3.91 14.19 -1.03
CA LEU A 138 -3.54 15.11 -2.11
C LEU A 138 -3.24 14.35 -3.41
N ALA A 139 -2.49 13.22 -3.33
CA ALA A 139 -2.26 12.35 -4.47
C ALA A 139 -3.57 11.84 -5.08
N ALA A 140 -4.49 11.35 -4.24
CA ALA A 140 -5.79 10.86 -4.70
C ALA A 140 -6.61 11.98 -5.38
N THR A 141 -6.58 13.20 -4.85
CA THR A 141 -7.24 14.38 -5.41
C THR A 141 -6.66 14.73 -6.79
N LEU A 142 -5.33 14.77 -6.90
CA LEU A 142 -4.64 15.06 -8.17
C LEU A 142 -4.92 13.95 -9.21
N TYR A 143 -4.92 12.68 -8.82
CA TYR A 143 -5.21 11.55 -9.71
C TYR A 143 -6.67 11.56 -10.20
N LYS A 144 -7.62 11.86 -9.32
CA LYS A 144 -9.04 11.99 -9.68
C LYS A 144 -9.27 13.12 -10.67
N GLY A 145 -8.48 14.19 -10.54
CA GLY A 145 -8.49 15.33 -11.47
C GLY A 145 -7.67 15.13 -12.75
N GLY A 146 -7.01 13.95 -12.94
CA GLY A 146 -6.13 13.70 -14.08
C GLY A 146 -4.83 14.52 -14.08
N LYS A 147 -4.48 15.15 -12.96
CA LYS A 147 -3.34 16.06 -12.81
C LYS A 147 -2.03 15.32 -12.49
N TYR A 148 -1.71 14.31 -13.32
CA TYR A 148 -0.55 13.44 -13.05
C TYR A 148 0.79 14.17 -13.16
N ALA A 149 0.91 15.16 -14.05
CA ALA A 149 2.13 15.95 -14.20
C ALA A 149 2.39 16.84 -12.97
N GLU A 150 1.35 17.48 -12.43
CA GLU A 150 1.44 18.24 -11.17
C GLU A 150 1.80 17.32 -10.01
N ALA A 151 1.18 16.15 -9.92
CA ALA A 151 1.49 15.14 -8.92
C ALA A 151 2.95 14.68 -9.01
N GLU A 152 3.47 14.45 -10.21
CA GLU A 152 4.88 14.07 -10.41
C GLU A 152 5.83 15.15 -9.90
N GLN A 153 5.60 16.41 -10.25
CA GLN A 153 6.43 17.53 -9.79
C GLN A 153 6.48 17.58 -8.26
N VAL A 154 5.33 17.47 -7.60
CA VAL A 154 5.19 17.46 -6.15
C VAL A 154 5.94 16.28 -5.52
N PHE A 155 5.71 15.05 -6.01
CA PHE A 155 6.28 13.87 -5.37
C PHE A 155 7.76 13.65 -5.72
N ARG A 156 8.28 14.23 -6.81
CA ARG A 156 9.72 14.33 -7.04
C ARG A 156 10.39 15.22 -5.99
N GLN A 157 9.76 16.33 -5.59
CA GLN A 157 10.26 17.17 -4.50
C GLN A 157 10.24 16.41 -3.17
N PHE A 158 9.15 15.69 -2.88
CA PHE A 158 9.07 14.87 -1.67
C PHE A 158 10.15 13.78 -1.65
N TYR A 159 10.34 13.08 -2.75
CA TYR A 159 11.37 12.05 -2.87
C TYR A 159 12.80 12.62 -2.78
N ALA A 160 13.04 13.83 -3.30
CA ALA A 160 14.32 14.50 -3.14
C ALA A 160 14.61 14.89 -1.69
N ALA A 161 13.58 15.30 -0.93
CA ALA A 161 13.68 15.67 0.48
C ALA A 161 13.82 14.46 1.41
N ASP A 162 13.17 13.35 1.09
CA ASP A 162 13.19 12.11 1.88
C ASP A 162 13.06 10.89 0.97
N LYS A 163 14.18 10.21 0.70
CA LYS A 163 14.23 8.96 -0.09
C LYS A 163 13.67 7.75 0.67
N GLY A 164 12.65 7.97 1.48
CA GLY A 164 11.98 6.95 2.27
C GLY A 164 10.93 6.16 1.49
N PRO A 165 10.35 5.11 2.11
CA PRO A 165 9.35 4.27 1.47
C PRO A 165 8.04 5.02 1.13
N GLU A 166 7.67 6.03 1.92
CA GLU A 166 6.45 6.81 1.71
C GLU A 166 6.56 7.68 0.45
N SER A 167 7.65 8.41 0.30
CA SER A 167 7.90 9.23 -0.87
C SER A 167 8.10 8.41 -2.14
N ALA A 168 8.82 7.26 -2.02
CA ALA A 168 9.00 6.32 -3.12
C ALA A 168 7.66 5.72 -3.57
N ALA A 169 6.76 5.39 -2.63
CA ALA A 169 5.44 4.86 -2.96
C ALA A 169 4.60 5.87 -3.76
N LEU A 170 4.56 7.13 -3.33
CA LEU A 170 3.80 8.19 -4.00
C LEU A 170 4.36 8.54 -5.38
N LEU A 171 5.68 8.75 -5.48
CA LEU A 171 6.31 9.06 -6.76
C LEU A 171 6.19 7.90 -7.74
N GLY A 172 6.49 6.67 -7.30
CA GLY A 172 6.39 5.48 -8.15
C GLY A 172 4.95 5.24 -8.64
N GLN A 173 3.95 5.43 -7.78
CA GLN A 173 2.55 5.33 -8.18
C GLN A 173 2.17 6.40 -9.21
N THR A 174 2.66 7.63 -9.03
CA THR A 174 2.44 8.73 -9.97
C THR A 174 3.03 8.42 -11.34
N LEU A 175 4.26 7.95 -11.38
CA LEU A 175 4.95 7.55 -12.61
C LEU A 175 4.22 6.40 -13.31
N TYR A 176 3.79 5.40 -12.54
CA TYR A 176 3.00 4.27 -13.07
C TYR A 176 1.68 4.74 -13.71
N LYS A 177 0.96 5.67 -13.07
CA LYS A 177 -0.27 6.25 -13.62
C LYS A 177 -0.06 7.00 -14.93
N GLN A 178 1.15 7.48 -15.20
CA GLN A 178 1.54 8.11 -16.47
C GLN A 178 2.08 7.12 -17.51
N GLY A 179 2.11 5.81 -17.22
CA GLY A 179 2.70 4.80 -18.08
C GLY A 179 4.23 4.72 -18.03
N LYS A 180 4.89 5.50 -17.15
CA LYS A 180 6.35 5.49 -16.94
C LYS A 180 6.77 4.31 -16.06
N THR A 181 6.48 3.09 -16.52
CA THR A 181 6.56 1.87 -15.70
C THR A 181 7.99 1.55 -15.24
N ASP A 182 8.99 1.77 -16.10
CA ASP A 182 10.40 1.49 -15.74
C ASP A 182 10.93 2.47 -14.70
N GLU A 183 10.59 3.77 -14.82
CA GLU A 183 10.94 4.76 -13.82
C GLU A 183 10.24 4.45 -12.48
N ALA A 184 8.95 4.08 -12.51
CA ALA A 184 8.20 3.69 -11.32
C ALA A 184 8.87 2.50 -10.61
N LEU A 185 9.27 1.48 -11.37
CA LEU A 185 9.95 0.29 -10.84
C LEU A 185 11.30 0.67 -10.20
N ALA A 186 12.07 1.56 -10.82
CA ALA A 186 13.35 2.03 -10.27
C ALA A 186 13.14 2.74 -8.93
N ILE A 187 12.19 3.67 -8.85
CA ILE A 187 11.87 4.40 -7.62
C ILE A 187 11.37 3.46 -6.51
N TYR A 188 10.50 2.49 -6.83
CA TYR A 188 10.06 1.50 -5.85
C TYR A 188 11.22 0.64 -5.32
N LYS A 189 12.14 0.21 -6.18
CA LYS A 189 13.33 -0.57 -5.79
C LYS A 189 14.27 0.25 -4.88
N GLU A 190 14.51 1.52 -5.21
CA GLU A 190 15.33 2.40 -4.36
C GLU A 190 14.71 2.58 -2.97
N GLY A 191 13.42 2.89 -2.89
CA GLY A 191 12.70 3.00 -1.63
C GLY A 191 12.67 1.70 -0.83
N TYR A 192 12.54 0.55 -1.52
CA TYR A 192 12.57 -0.77 -0.90
C TYR A 192 13.95 -1.13 -0.36
N ALA A 193 15.01 -0.73 -1.07
CA ALA A 193 16.40 -0.92 -0.60
C ALA A 193 16.67 -0.10 0.67
N ALA A 194 16.13 1.12 0.75
CA ALA A 194 16.25 1.96 1.95
C ALA A 194 15.49 1.36 3.14
N LYS A 195 14.27 0.85 2.92
CA LYS A 195 13.47 0.18 3.93
C LYS A 195 12.49 -0.80 3.28
N LYS A 196 12.63 -2.09 3.61
CA LYS A 196 11.75 -3.15 3.14
C LYS A 196 10.34 -2.99 3.73
N THR A 197 9.38 -2.54 2.93
CA THR A 197 7.98 -2.43 3.33
C THR A 197 7.09 -3.35 2.50
N PRO A 198 5.98 -3.88 3.09
CA PRO A 198 5.03 -4.70 2.36
C PRO A 198 4.46 -4.01 1.11
N ALA A 199 4.19 -2.72 1.20
CA ALA A 199 3.60 -1.94 0.10
C ALA A 199 4.55 -1.84 -1.10
N LEU A 200 5.84 -1.52 -0.87
CA LEU A 200 6.82 -1.43 -1.96
C LEU A 200 7.11 -2.80 -2.56
N ALA A 201 7.23 -3.85 -1.74
CA ALA A 201 7.40 -5.21 -2.24
C ALA A 201 6.24 -5.61 -3.17
N LEU A 202 5.01 -5.30 -2.79
CA LEU A 202 3.82 -5.57 -3.59
C LEU A 202 3.84 -4.80 -4.92
N ASN A 203 4.15 -3.50 -4.88
CA ASN A 203 4.20 -2.67 -6.08
C ASN A 203 5.28 -3.17 -7.06
N ILE A 204 6.47 -3.52 -6.57
CA ILE A 204 7.55 -4.11 -7.38
C ILE A 204 7.09 -5.42 -8.03
N ALA A 205 6.47 -6.30 -7.23
CA ALA A 205 5.99 -7.60 -7.73
C ALA A 205 4.92 -7.45 -8.81
N ILE A 206 3.97 -6.54 -8.64
CA ILE A 206 2.92 -6.26 -9.62
C ILE A 206 3.53 -5.75 -10.94
N LEU A 207 4.44 -4.78 -10.88
CA LEU A 207 5.05 -4.22 -12.08
C LEU A 207 5.93 -5.23 -12.81
N LEU A 208 6.75 -5.99 -12.09
CA LEU A 208 7.59 -7.03 -12.69
C LEU A 208 6.73 -8.14 -13.32
N ASN A 209 5.69 -8.60 -12.63
CA ASN A 209 4.80 -9.63 -13.17
C ASN A 209 4.08 -9.17 -14.46
N ALA A 210 3.66 -7.91 -14.52
CA ALA A 210 3.07 -7.35 -15.73
C ALA A 210 4.07 -7.30 -16.89
N LYS A 211 5.33 -6.96 -16.61
CA LYS A 211 6.39 -6.84 -17.61
C LYS A 211 6.89 -8.17 -18.18
N VAL A 212 6.70 -9.29 -17.48
CA VAL A 212 7.14 -10.63 -17.98
C VAL A 212 6.56 -10.96 -19.36
N LYS A 213 5.34 -10.48 -19.66
CA LYS A 213 4.71 -10.71 -20.97
C LYS A 213 5.43 -10.00 -22.11
N GLU A 214 6.00 -8.83 -21.84
CA GLU A 214 6.72 -8.01 -22.82
C GLU A 214 8.21 -8.36 -22.85
N ASP A 215 8.77 -8.69 -21.68
CA ASP A 215 10.18 -9.01 -21.47
C ASP A 215 10.33 -10.29 -20.60
N PRO A 216 10.33 -11.49 -21.23
CA PRO A 216 10.49 -12.77 -20.52
C PRO A 216 11.81 -12.90 -19.75
N SER A 217 12.85 -12.10 -20.06
CA SER A 217 14.12 -12.13 -19.32
C SER A 217 13.95 -11.74 -17.84
N ARG A 218 12.89 -11.01 -17.52
CA ARG A 218 12.54 -10.59 -16.15
C ARG A 218 11.81 -11.64 -15.32
N THR A 219 11.54 -12.83 -15.88
CA THR A 219 10.74 -13.85 -15.19
C THR A 219 11.31 -14.24 -13.83
N THR A 220 12.62 -14.49 -13.75
CA THR A 220 13.26 -14.85 -12.46
C THR A 220 13.16 -13.72 -11.43
N GLU A 221 13.32 -12.47 -11.87
CA GLU A 221 13.17 -11.29 -11.01
C GLU A 221 11.72 -11.17 -10.50
N ALA A 222 10.74 -11.36 -11.37
CA ALA A 222 9.32 -11.32 -11.03
C ALA A 222 8.93 -12.42 -10.04
N ILE A 223 9.42 -13.65 -10.22
CA ILE A 223 9.20 -14.75 -9.27
C ILE A 223 9.71 -14.38 -7.88
N ASN A 224 10.95 -13.92 -7.78
CA ASN A 224 11.53 -13.52 -6.49
C ASN A 224 10.74 -12.38 -5.84
N ALA A 225 10.35 -11.36 -6.60
CA ALA A 225 9.57 -10.23 -6.10
C ALA A 225 8.18 -10.66 -5.60
N LEU A 226 7.50 -11.57 -6.31
CA LEU A 226 6.22 -12.13 -5.91
C LEU A 226 6.34 -12.93 -4.60
N ILE A 227 7.39 -13.74 -4.45
CA ILE A 227 7.66 -14.49 -3.21
C ILE A 227 7.95 -13.52 -2.06
N GLU A 228 8.80 -12.51 -2.25
CA GLU A 228 9.07 -11.49 -1.23
C GLU A 228 7.79 -10.75 -0.81
N ALA A 229 7.00 -10.32 -1.78
CA ALA A 229 5.72 -9.67 -1.52
C ALA A 229 4.76 -10.58 -0.76
N ALA A 230 4.71 -11.88 -1.08
CA ALA A 230 3.88 -12.86 -0.38
C ALA A 230 4.28 -13.05 1.08
N ILE A 231 5.59 -13.09 1.37
CA ILE A 231 6.11 -13.22 2.74
C ILE A 231 5.80 -11.98 3.57
N LEU A 232 5.89 -10.80 2.97
CA LEU A 232 5.65 -9.52 3.65
C LEU A 232 4.16 -9.14 3.74
N ASN A 233 3.28 -9.76 2.91
CA ASN A 233 1.84 -9.50 2.87
C ASN A 233 1.03 -10.78 3.12
N PRO A 234 0.86 -11.23 4.38
CA PRO A 234 0.18 -12.49 4.69
C PRO A 234 -1.24 -12.60 4.13
N LYS A 235 -1.98 -11.48 4.06
CA LYS A 235 -3.35 -11.44 3.52
C LYS A 235 -3.43 -11.78 2.03
N GLN A 236 -2.38 -11.51 1.27
CA GLN A 236 -2.32 -11.77 -0.19
C GLN A 236 -1.35 -12.91 -0.53
N SER A 237 -0.75 -13.56 0.47
CA SER A 237 0.30 -14.54 0.30
C SER A 237 -0.08 -15.65 -0.67
N LYS A 238 -1.29 -16.22 -0.53
CA LYS A 238 -1.77 -17.32 -1.40
C LYS A 238 -1.81 -16.92 -2.88
N SER A 239 -2.35 -15.75 -3.20
CA SER A 239 -2.43 -15.26 -4.58
C SER A 239 -1.06 -14.95 -5.15
N LEU A 240 -0.20 -14.29 -4.39
CA LEU A 240 1.15 -13.91 -4.83
C LEU A 240 2.04 -15.15 -5.03
N LEU A 241 2.00 -16.13 -4.13
CA LEU A 241 2.70 -17.39 -4.30
C LEU A 241 2.16 -18.20 -5.48
N GLY A 242 0.85 -18.21 -5.72
CA GLY A 242 0.25 -18.80 -6.90
C GLY A 242 0.77 -18.19 -8.20
N GLY A 243 0.85 -16.84 -8.25
CA GLY A 243 1.44 -16.13 -9.38
C GLY A 243 2.92 -16.48 -9.60
N ALA A 244 3.71 -16.50 -8.51
CA ALA A 244 5.12 -16.90 -8.57
C ALA A 244 5.30 -18.34 -9.05
N GLN A 245 4.48 -19.26 -8.55
CA GLN A 245 4.50 -20.67 -8.95
C GLN A 245 4.16 -20.85 -10.43
N ASN A 246 3.14 -20.15 -10.92
CA ASN A 246 2.76 -20.21 -12.33
C ASN A 246 3.90 -19.74 -13.25
N LEU A 247 4.57 -18.63 -12.90
CA LEU A 247 5.74 -18.17 -13.65
C LEU A 247 6.90 -19.17 -13.57
N PHE A 248 7.14 -19.76 -12.38
CA PHE A 248 8.21 -20.74 -12.18
C PHE A 248 7.98 -22.02 -13.00
N VAL A 249 6.76 -22.55 -12.96
CA VAL A 249 6.34 -23.71 -13.73
C VAL A 249 6.39 -23.43 -15.24
N GLY A 250 5.99 -22.24 -15.66
CA GLY A 250 5.99 -21.83 -17.06
C GLY A 250 7.39 -21.73 -17.70
N GLN A 251 8.46 -21.67 -16.88
CA GLN A 251 9.84 -21.74 -17.39
C GLN A 251 10.25 -23.17 -17.78
N ASP A 252 9.57 -24.19 -17.24
CA ASP A 252 9.82 -25.59 -17.55
C ASP A 252 8.84 -26.05 -18.66
N LYS A 253 9.34 -26.08 -19.90
CA LYS A 253 8.53 -26.48 -21.07
C LYS A 253 8.01 -27.90 -20.96
N ASP A 254 8.78 -28.78 -20.33
CA ASP A 254 8.38 -30.18 -20.16
C ASP A 254 7.23 -30.29 -19.15
N LEU A 255 7.25 -29.47 -18.11
CA LEU A 255 6.18 -29.39 -17.13
C LEU A 255 4.91 -28.76 -17.73
N ALA A 256 5.02 -27.69 -18.53
CA ALA A 256 3.88 -27.08 -19.20
C ALA A 256 3.17 -28.10 -20.12
N SER A 257 3.95 -28.91 -20.86
CA SER A 257 3.40 -29.98 -21.71
C SER A 257 2.88 -31.20 -20.93
N SER A 258 3.27 -31.35 -19.67
CA SER A 258 2.93 -32.52 -18.86
C SER A 258 1.44 -32.64 -18.54
N TYR A 259 0.75 -31.51 -18.41
CA TYR A 259 -0.70 -31.48 -18.18
C TYR A 259 -1.49 -31.98 -19.40
N ASP A 260 -1.05 -31.61 -20.62
CA ASP A 260 -1.67 -32.10 -21.86
C ASP A 260 -1.43 -33.58 -22.01
N LYS A 261 -0.21 -34.08 -21.73
CA LYS A 261 0.11 -35.50 -21.73
C LYS A 261 -0.74 -36.31 -20.75
N ILE A 262 -0.93 -35.82 -19.53
CA ILE A 262 -1.83 -36.45 -18.54
C ILE A 262 -3.27 -36.52 -19.08
N ALA A 263 -3.75 -35.48 -19.73
CA ALA A 263 -5.07 -35.48 -20.35
C ALA A 263 -5.19 -36.49 -21.48
N GLU A 264 -4.14 -36.66 -22.28
CA GLU A 264 -4.07 -37.69 -23.36
C GLU A 264 -4.10 -39.10 -22.77
N HIS A 265 -3.26 -39.38 -21.76
CA HIS A 265 -3.24 -40.68 -21.06
C HIS A 265 -4.59 -40.98 -20.39
N ASN A 266 -5.25 -40.01 -19.79
CA ASN A 266 -6.59 -40.20 -19.20
C ASN A 266 -7.65 -40.55 -20.28
N ARG A 267 -7.60 -39.92 -21.47
CA ARG A 267 -8.48 -40.27 -22.59
C ARG A 267 -8.24 -41.69 -23.08
N ALA A 268 -6.97 -42.12 -23.18
CA ALA A 268 -6.62 -43.47 -23.52
C ALA A 268 -7.18 -44.49 -22.51
N ILE A 269 -7.02 -44.24 -21.21
CA ILE A 269 -7.60 -45.06 -20.14
C ILE A 269 -9.12 -45.16 -20.28
N GLU A 270 -9.79 -44.05 -20.57
CA GLU A 270 -11.24 -44.04 -20.74
C GLU A 270 -11.67 -44.91 -21.92
N GLN A 271 -11.00 -44.81 -23.09
CA GLN A 271 -11.27 -45.59 -24.25
C GLN A 271 -11.04 -47.11 -24.00
N PHE A 272 -9.93 -47.46 -23.36
CA PHE A 272 -9.65 -48.86 -23.00
C PHE A 272 -10.68 -49.40 -22.00
N THR A 273 -11.08 -48.61 -21.05
CA THR A 273 -12.11 -48.99 -20.06
C THR A 273 -13.48 -49.16 -20.67
N GLN A 274 -13.87 -48.28 -21.62
CA GLN A 274 -15.12 -48.43 -22.34
C GLN A 274 -15.13 -49.71 -23.18
N THR A 275 -14.03 -50.00 -23.90
CA THR A 275 -13.88 -51.23 -24.69
C THR A 275 -13.94 -52.47 -23.80
N TYR A 276 -13.27 -52.45 -22.66
CA TYR A 276 -13.28 -53.53 -21.68
C TYR A 276 -14.71 -53.79 -21.16
N ASN A 277 -15.39 -52.75 -20.71
CA ASN A 277 -16.76 -52.85 -20.16
C ASN A 277 -17.76 -53.37 -21.22
N ALA A 278 -17.69 -52.88 -22.45
CA ALA A 278 -18.55 -53.37 -23.54
C ALA A 278 -18.33 -54.87 -23.87
N LYS A 279 -17.13 -55.38 -23.58
CA LYS A 279 -16.80 -56.79 -23.85
C LYS A 279 -17.35 -57.72 -22.77
N ILE A 280 -17.43 -57.24 -21.52
CA ILE A 280 -17.92 -58.05 -20.38
C ILE A 280 -19.39 -57.81 -20.07
N GLU A 281 -20.04 -56.79 -20.63
CA GLU A 281 -21.42 -56.47 -20.34
C GLU A 281 -22.35 -57.64 -20.61
N GLY A 282 -23.08 -58.04 -19.54
CA GLY A 282 -24.05 -59.15 -19.60
C GLY A 282 -23.42 -60.57 -19.76
N LYS A 283 -22.09 -60.71 -19.59
CA LYS A 283 -21.39 -61.99 -19.69
C LYS A 283 -20.76 -62.44 -18.38
N THR A 284 -20.71 -63.74 -18.16
CA THR A 284 -19.89 -64.36 -17.13
C THR A 284 -18.53 -64.76 -17.70
N ASP A 285 -17.57 -65.12 -16.84
CA ASP A 285 -16.25 -65.57 -17.30
C ASP A 285 -16.34 -66.85 -18.14
N ALA A 286 -17.37 -67.71 -17.94
CA ALA A 286 -17.64 -68.88 -18.76
C ALA A 286 -18.12 -68.56 -20.17
N ASP A 287 -18.75 -67.40 -20.38
CA ASP A 287 -19.27 -66.95 -21.68
C ASP A 287 -18.20 -66.30 -22.57
N LEU A 288 -17.02 -66.02 -22.01
CA LEU A 288 -15.92 -65.40 -22.74
C LEU A 288 -15.05 -66.41 -23.47
N SER A 289 -14.85 -66.18 -24.77
CA SER A 289 -13.92 -66.99 -25.56
C SER A 289 -12.45 -66.78 -25.08
N ALA A 290 -11.60 -67.70 -25.45
CA ALA A 290 -10.15 -67.57 -25.18
C ALA A 290 -9.55 -66.32 -25.82
N ALA A 291 -10.08 -65.89 -26.96
CA ALA A 291 -9.68 -64.65 -27.63
C ALA A 291 -10.16 -63.41 -26.87
N ASP A 292 -11.37 -63.45 -26.32
CA ASP A 292 -11.90 -62.37 -25.48
C ASP A 292 -11.08 -62.19 -24.19
N LYS A 293 -10.75 -63.31 -23.53
CA LYS A 293 -9.91 -63.29 -22.31
C LYS A 293 -8.52 -62.68 -22.57
N ARG A 294 -7.89 -63.03 -23.70
CA ARG A 294 -6.62 -62.42 -24.11
C ARG A 294 -6.76 -60.91 -24.39
N LEU A 295 -7.84 -60.51 -25.07
CA LEU A 295 -8.11 -59.10 -25.32
C LEU A 295 -8.29 -58.30 -24.00
N LEU A 296 -9.07 -58.81 -23.07
CA LEU A 296 -9.28 -58.22 -21.77
C LEU A 296 -7.96 -58.04 -20.97
N GLN A 297 -7.11 -59.08 -20.96
CA GLN A 297 -5.78 -58.99 -20.36
C GLN A 297 -4.89 -57.94 -21.03
N THR A 298 -4.99 -57.80 -22.36
CA THR A 298 -4.25 -56.76 -23.08
C THR A 298 -4.77 -55.36 -22.74
N LEU A 299 -6.10 -55.17 -22.62
CA LEU A 299 -6.72 -53.89 -22.22
C LEU A 299 -6.34 -53.52 -20.78
N GLU A 300 -6.35 -54.46 -19.86
CA GLU A 300 -5.90 -54.26 -18.47
C GLU A 300 -4.43 -53.83 -18.43
N ALA A 301 -3.56 -54.50 -19.19
CA ALA A 301 -2.15 -54.16 -19.23
C ALA A 301 -1.93 -52.74 -19.84
N ASN A 302 -2.71 -52.37 -20.87
CA ASN A 302 -2.65 -51.03 -21.45
C ASN A 302 -3.12 -49.97 -20.46
N ILE A 303 -4.23 -50.19 -19.74
CA ILE A 303 -4.71 -49.29 -18.69
C ILE A 303 -3.65 -49.06 -17.60
N GLU A 304 -2.99 -50.15 -17.20
CA GLU A 304 -1.95 -50.07 -16.18
C GLU A 304 -0.69 -49.32 -16.68
N ALA A 305 -0.30 -49.54 -17.97
CA ALA A 305 0.79 -48.79 -18.58
C ALA A 305 0.52 -47.29 -18.63
N GLU A 306 -0.70 -46.87 -19.01
CA GLU A 306 -1.12 -45.47 -19.03
C GLU A 306 -1.11 -44.84 -17.61
N LYS A 307 -1.59 -45.57 -16.60
CA LYS A 307 -1.52 -45.14 -15.20
C LYS A 307 -0.08 -44.95 -14.71
N GLN A 308 0.82 -45.86 -15.09
CA GLN A 308 2.25 -45.74 -14.77
C GLN A 308 2.90 -44.53 -15.46
N ALA A 309 2.52 -44.27 -16.72
CA ALA A 309 2.97 -43.06 -17.44
C ALA A 309 2.52 -41.78 -16.71
N ILE A 310 1.25 -41.70 -16.30
CA ILE A 310 0.72 -40.58 -15.50
C ILE A 310 1.51 -40.43 -14.19
N ALA A 311 1.73 -41.53 -13.46
CA ALA A 311 2.47 -41.50 -12.19
C ALA A 311 3.90 -40.96 -12.37
N LYS A 312 4.57 -41.35 -13.45
CA LYS A 312 5.91 -40.84 -13.80
C LYS A 312 5.91 -39.35 -14.10
N ILE A 313 4.92 -38.85 -14.84
CA ILE A 313 4.74 -37.42 -15.14
C ILE A 313 4.48 -36.64 -13.83
N GLN A 314 3.57 -37.14 -12.98
CA GLN A 314 3.26 -36.53 -11.69
C GLN A 314 4.46 -36.49 -10.75
N ALA A 315 5.31 -37.52 -10.75
CA ALA A 315 6.57 -37.51 -10.00
C ALA A 315 7.52 -36.40 -10.48
N GLY A 316 7.60 -36.18 -11.80
CA GLY A 316 8.35 -35.06 -12.38
C GLY A 316 7.78 -33.69 -11.97
N GLN A 317 6.44 -33.53 -12.00
CA GLN A 317 5.75 -32.33 -11.55
C GLN A 317 6.08 -32.04 -10.08
N LYS A 318 6.04 -33.05 -9.22
CA LYS A 318 6.40 -32.92 -7.81
C LYS A 318 7.82 -32.40 -7.62
N GLY A 319 8.79 -32.93 -8.38
CA GLY A 319 10.18 -32.47 -8.31
C GLY A 319 10.35 -30.99 -8.65
N VAL A 320 9.57 -30.42 -9.59
CA VAL A 320 9.59 -28.98 -9.91
C VAL A 320 8.92 -28.17 -8.80
N LEU A 321 7.82 -28.67 -8.23
CA LEU A 321 7.16 -28.01 -7.10
C LEU A 321 8.04 -28.00 -5.86
N ASP A 322 8.79 -29.07 -5.59
CA ASP A 322 9.75 -29.14 -4.49
C ASP A 322 10.87 -28.10 -4.67
N LYS A 323 11.37 -27.89 -5.89
CA LYS A 323 12.33 -26.81 -6.22
C LYS A 323 11.72 -25.43 -5.97
N PHE A 324 10.46 -25.19 -6.32
CA PHE A 324 9.77 -23.94 -6.02
C PHE A 324 9.65 -23.71 -4.51
N GLN A 325 9.28 -24.73 -3.73
CA GLN A 325 9.20 -24.62 -2.28
C GLN A 325 10.57 -24.32 -1.65
N ALA A 326 11.64 -24.94 -2.16
CA ALA A 326 13.00 -24.63 -1.74
C ALA A 326 13.37 -23.17 -2.03
N LEU A 327 12.98 -22.61 -3.19
CA LEU A 327 13.18 -21.21 -3.51
C LEU A 327 12.41 -20.29 -2.54
N VAL A 328 11.16 -20.62 -2.20
CA VAL A 328 10.37 -19.87 -1.21
C VAL A 328 11.08 -19.86 0.15
N ALA A 329 11.58 -21.01 0.61
CA ALA A 329 12.33 -21.12 1.84
C ALA A 329 13.62 -20.28 1.83
N GLN A 330 14.35 -20.28 0.71
CA GLN A 330 15.56 -19.46 0.54
C GLN A 330 15.25 -17.96 0.61
N VAL A 331 14.18 -17.49 -0.08
CA VAL A 331 13.77 -16.08 -0.02
C VAL A 331 13.32 -15.70 1.38
N LYS A 332 12.59 -16.59 2.07
CA LYS A 332 12.17 -16.39 3.46
C LYS A 332 13.38 -16.22 4.39
N ALA A 333 14.37 -17.08 4.29
CA ALA A 333 15.62 -17.00 5.08
C ALA A 333 16.36 -15.69 4.82
N ARG A 334 16.46 -15.23 3.54
CA ARG A 334 17.08 -13.94 3.16
C ARG A 334 16.35 -12.74 3.78
N LEU A 335 15.06 -12.84 4.06
CA LEU A 335 14.27 -11.80 4.71
C LEU A 335 14.30 -11.88 6.25
N GLY A 336 14.98 -12.89 6.82
CA GLY A 336 15.03 -13.11 8.27
C GLY A 336 13.68 -13.52 8.88
N LYS A 337 12.89 -14.27 8.15
CA LYS A 337 11.52 -14.69 8.52
C LYS A 337 11.41 -16.20 8.71
#